data_4ea84d04316e5cd6c85a4c46858a4a5f
#
_entry.id   4ea84d04316e5cd6c85a4c46858a4a5f
#
_cell.length_a   1.000
_cell.length_b   1.000
_cell.length_c   1.000
_cell.angle_alpha   90.00
_cell.angle_beta   90.00
_cell.angle_gamma   90.00
#
_symmetry.space_group_name_H-M   'P 1'
#
loop_
_entity.id
_entity.type
_entity.pdbx_description
1 polymer ?
#
loop_
_entity_poly.entity_id
_entity_poly.type
_entity_poly.pdbx_seq_one_letter_code
_entity_poly.pdbx_strand_id
1 'polypeptide(L)'
;MAKPIRIMLIMADAAMHKLYIGPLTRSMREAPVTLTTLAALASSDPDVEYRLIDESVQRVPLDAEVDLVGISVLTGTARRAYALADHFRRRQIPVVLGGIHVTLLPDEARQFADCIVVGMAERTWPQLVQDFKAGRLRSEYNEPPSLEEFYPGIPTPRWDLQDNLRYNLPYTVPATRGCIHKCDFCTVPAIWPRLQKRPIADVVRDIKAVPSKRFCMNDVSPFDDTEYAKELLTAIAPLKKIWGTLATTENMQDPELLDLLAKSGCRFLLFGFESVNQESLNRIAKAFNKQQSYEELMTRMHHAGIVVQGCFVFGFDEDGPDVFARTVQRVQELHIDIPRYSIYTPYPGSRLFTRLQGENRILSYDWGDYDTMHVVFRPLGMSPAELYEGFRWAYRETFKLPNIVRRTISSGLMFPVAFVGNLTYRLFVKRLYRNKGFEMPVNQIAPAATTQVRLSA
;
A
#
# COMPACT_ATOMS: atom_id res chain seq x y z
N MET A 1 25.49 23.49 24.58
CA MET A 1 24.66 22.32 24.28
C MET A 1 25.26 21.62 23.07
N ALA A 2 25.33 20.30 23.04
CA ALA A 2 25.80 19.56 21.86
C ALA A 2 24.81 19.82 20.71
N LYS A 3 25.31 19.83 19.47
CA LYS A 3 24.48 19.99 18.29
C LYS A 3 23.52 18.79 18.18
N PRO A 4 22.21 18.99 17.94
CA PRO A 4 21.28 17.88 17.80
C PRO A 4 21.66 17.00 16.60
N ILE A 5 21.40 15.70 16.72
CA ILE A 5 21.57 14.73 15.64
C ILE A 5 20.40 14.88 14.67
N ARG A 6 20.72 15.11 13.41
CA ARG A 6 19.74 15.32 12.32
C ARG A 6 19.53 14.03 11.56
N ILE A 7 18.34 13.46 11.69
CA ILE A 7 17.94 12.24 11.00
C ILE A 7 16.95 12.58 9.88
N MET A 8 17.27 12.19 8.65
CA MET A 8 16.34 12.28 7.52
C MET A 8 15.72 10.92 7.24
N LEU A 9 14.40 10.84 7.34
CA LEU A 9 13.63 9.66 6.98
C LEU A 9 13.01 9.84 5.60
N ILE A 10 13.22 8.87 4.72
CA ILE A 10 12.77 8.91 3.32
C ILE A 10 11.85 7.74 3.04
N MET A 11 10.69 8.02 2.45
CA MET A 11 9.91 7.06 1.68
C MET A 11 10.30 7.23 0.23
N ALA A 12 10.98 6.23 -0.34
CA ALA A 12 11.44 6.30 -1.73
C ALA A 12 10.25 6.29 -2.70
N ASP A 13 10.42 6.98 -3.83
CA ASP A 13 9.35 7.19 -4.80
C ASP A 13 8.95 5.92 -5.56
N ALA A 14 7.63 5.69 -5.58
CA ALA A 14 6.99 4.85 -6.59
C ALA A 14 6.33 5.74 -7.64
N ALA A 15 6.53 5.43 -8.92
CA ALA A 15 6.02 6.23 -10.05
C ALA A 15 4.48 6.38 -10.10
N MET A 16 3.75 5.71 -9.20
CA MET A 16 2.30 5.54 -9.21
C MET A 16 1.54 6.61 -8.40
N HIS A 17 0.34 6.92 -8.89
CA HIS A 17 -0.70 7.68 -8.17
C HIS A 17 -0.38 9.14 -7.82
N LYS A 18 0.42 9.82 -8.66
CA LYS A 18 0.71 11.24 -8.52
C LYS A 18 -0.20 12.10 -9.37
N LEU A 19 -0.67 13.21 -8.82
CA LEU A 19 -1.29 14.30 -9.52
C LEU A 19 -0.36 15.51 -9.56
N TYR A 20 -0.19 16.09 -10.72
CA TYR A 20 0.49 17.36 -10.87
C TYR A 20 -0.55 18.47 -11.04
N ILE A 21 -0.57 19.40 -10.11
CA ILE A 21 -1.46 20.58 -10.13
C ILE A 21 -0.55 21.82 -10.18
N GLY A 22 -0.26 22.28 -11.39
CA GLY A 22 0.76 23.30 -11.60
C GLY A 22 2.13 22.85 -11.10
N PRO A 23 2.83 23.63 -10.26
CA PRO A 23 4.12 23.25 -9.68
C PRO A 23 3.99 22.25 -8.53
N LEU A 24 2.77 21.96 -8.06
CA LEU A 24 2.53 21.11 -6.91
C LEU A 24 2.30 19.65 -7.33
N THR A 25 3.03 18.73 -6.70
CA THR A 25 2.74 17.29 -6.75
C THR A 25 1.88 16.93 -5.56
N ARG A 26 0.75 16.25 -5.79
CA ARG A 26 -0.11 15.70 -4.74
C ARG A 26 -0.22 14.20 -4.90
N SER A 27 -0.22 13.49 -3.79
CA SER A 27 -0.56 12.07 -3.77
C SER A 27 -2.06 11.88 -3.93
N MET A 28 -2.45 10.93 -4.78
CA MET A 28 -3.82 10.43 -4.83
C MET A 28 -4.11 9.45 -3.67
N ARG A 29 -3.07 9.03 -2.96
CA ARG A 29 -3.13 8.10 -1.83
C ARG A 29 -3.15 8.85 -0.51
N GLU A 30 -3.44 8.12 0.54
CA GLU A 30 -3.22 8.53 1.93
C GLU A 30 -1.73 8.76 2.20
N ALA A 31 -1.43 9.57 3.20
CA ALA A 31 -0.06 9.76 3.64
C ALA A 31 0.48 8.50 4.33
N PRO A 32 1.73 8.10 4.06
CA PRO A 32 2.35 6.94 4.71
C PRO A 32 2.57 7.22 6.20
N VAL A 33 2.07 6.34 7.07
CA VAL A 33 2.22 6.50 8.52
C VAL A 33 3.63 6.09 9.02
N THR A 34 4.39 5.36 8.22
CA THR A 34 5.68 4.78 8.61
C THR A 34 6.67 5.83 9.11
N LEU A 35 6.91 6.90 8.34
CA LEU A 35 7.90 7.91 8.71
C LEU A 35 7.49 8.69 9.95
N THR A 36 6.21 9.04 10.05
CA THR A 36 5.67 9.77 11.20
C THR A 36 5.67 8.94 12.48
N THR A 37 5.49 7.62 12.35
CA THR A 37 5.60 6.67 13.46
C THR A 37 7.05 6.50 13.92
N LEU A 38 7.99 6.30 12.98
CA LEU A 38 9.41 6.19 13.32
C LEU A 38 9.91 7.44 14.06
N ALA A 39 9.55 8.62 13.59
CA ALA A 39 9.88 9.86 14.27
C ALA A 39 9.25 9.93 15.68
N ALA A 40 8.03 9.43 15.85
CA ALA A 40 7.35 9.41 17.15
C ALA A 40 8.01 8.45 18.14
N LEU A 41 8.49 7.29 17.68
CA LEU A 41 9.11 6.26 18.54
C LEU A 41 10.38 6.73 19.26
N ALA A 42 11.09 7.70 18.72
CA ALA A 42 12.30 8.27 19.34
C ALA A 42 12.16 9.77 19.63
N SER A 43 10.94 10.31 19.65
CA SER A 43 10.67 11.75 19.87
C SER A 43 10.89 12.21 21.31
N SER A 44 11.03 11.31 22.27
CA SER A 44 11.38 11.64 23.65
C SER A 44 12.84 12.09 23.84
N ASP A 45 13.67 11.91 22.83
CA ASP A 45 15.07 12.33 22.83
C ASP A 45 15.19 13.76 22.27
N PRO A 46 15.43 14.78 23.12
CA PRO A 46 15.49 16.18 22.69
C PRO A 46 16.72 16.49 21.81
N ASP A 47 17.70 15.59 21.79
CA ASP A 47 18.91 15.74 21.00
C ASP A 47 18.75 15.21 19.57
N VAL A 48 17.54 14.81 19.16
CA VAL A 48 17.28 14.26 17.81
C VAL A 48 16.26 15.12 17.07
N GLU A 49 16.65 15.59 15.89
CA GLU A 49 15.80 16.30 14.97
C GLU A 49 15.45 15.43 13.75
N TYR A 50 14.18 15.35 13.42
CA TYR A 50 13.71 14.59 12.26
C TYR A 50 13.29 15.47 11.10
N ARG A 51 13.70 15.07 9.90
CA ARG A 51 13.19 15.57 8.62
C ARG A 51 12.55 14.42 7.86
N LEU A 52 11.25 14.52 7.55
CA LEU A 52 10.51 13.49 6.82
C LEU A 52 10.35 13.88 5.36
N ILE A 53 10.70 12.97 4.44
CA ILE A 53 10.59 13.15 2.99
C ILE A 53 9.83 11.99 2.38
N ASP A 54 8.62 12.24 1.91
CA ASP A 54 7.94 11.32 1.00
C ASP A 54 8.25 11.77 -0.44
N GLU A 55 9.08 11.01 -1.15
CA GLU A 55 9.52 11.37 -2.50
C GLU A 55 8.36 11.31 -3.53
N SER A 56 7.23 10.71 -3.17
CA SER A 56 6.04 10.76 -4.02
C SER A 56 5.46 12.18 -4.16
N VAL A 57 5.70 13.05 -3.20
CA VAL A 57 5.15 14.43 -3.17
C VAL A 57 6.21 15.52 -2.99
N GLN A 58 7.44 15.16 -2.60
CA GLN A 58 8.55 16.08 -2.37
C GLN A 58 9.81 15.60 -3.10
N ARG A 59 10.77 16.47 -3.33
CA ARG A 59 12.09 16.08 -3.80
C ARG A 59 12.99 15.79 -2.62
N VAL A 60 13.78 14.71 -2.70
CA VAL A 60 14.83 14.45 -1.73
C VAL A 60 15.92 15.51 -1.90
N PRO A 61 16.27 16.28 -0.85
CA PRO A 61 17.38 17.22 -0.91
C PRO A 61 18.71 16.46 -0.82
N LEU A 62 19.29 16.18 -1.96
CA LEU A 62 20.49 15.35 -2.09
C LEU A 62 21.75 15.98 -1.43
N ASP A 63 21.74 17.29 -1.26
CA ASP A 63 22.79 18.09 -0.62
C ASP A 63 22.56 18.31 0.89
N ALA A 64 21.48 17.76 1.46
CA ALA A 64 21.14 17.96 2.86
C ALA A 64 22.31 17.59 3.79
N GLU A 65 22.51 18.44 4.77
CA GLU A 65 23.45 18.19 5.88
C GLU A 65 22.69 17.45 7.00
N VAL A 66 22.85 16.14 7.05
CA VAL A 66 22.22 15.26 8.03
C VAL A 66 23.25 14.26 8.54
N ASP A 67 23.01 13.71 9.72
CA ASP A 67 23.94 12.83 10.38
C ASP A 67 23.60 11.35 10.15
N LEU A 68 22.33 11.05 9.83
CA LEU A 68 21.83 9.70 9.49
C LEU A 68 20.69 9.80 8.48
N VAL A 69 20.63 8.86 7.54
CA VAL A 69 19.52 8.70 6.61
C VAL A 69 18.85 7.35 6.81
N GLY A 70 17.55 7.34 7.08
CA GLY A 70 16.72 6.14 7.11
C GLY A 70 15.80 6.08 5.88
N ILE A 71 15.77 4.98 5.15
CA ILE A 71 14.94 4.83 3.95
C ILE A 71 14.00 3.64 4.13
N SER A 72 12.69 3.89 4.02
CA SER A 72 11.68 2.83 3.99
C SER A 72 11.49 2.33 2.57
N VAL A 73 11.64 1.01 2.38
CA VAL A 73 11.70 0.37 1.05
C VAL A 73 10.53 -0.57 0.85
N LEU A 74 9.74 -0.31 -0.20
CA LEU A 74 8.80 -1.25 -0.80
C LEU A 74 9.47 -1.92 -2.02
N THR A 75 8.99 -3.09 -2.45
CA THR A 75 9.62 -3.78 -3.58
C THR A 75 9.70 -2.91 -4.83
N GLY A 76 8.60 -2.29 -5.25
CA GLY A 76 8.60 -1.41 -6.42
C GLY A 76 9.43 -0.12 -6.28
N THR A 77 9.94 0.19 -5.08
CA THR A 77 10.80 1.36 -4.83
C THR A 77 12.26 1.01 -4.54
N ALA A 78 12.60 -0.27 -4.49
CA ALA A 78 13.92 -0.74 -4.06
C ALA A 78 15.05 -0.15 -4.91
N ARG A 79 14.91 -0.15 -6.23
CA ARG A 79 15.89 0.45 -7.15
C ARG A 79 16.18 1.93 -6.82
N ARG A 80 15.12 2.69 -6.56
CA ARG A 80 15.26 4.10 -6.18
C ARG A 80 15.88 4.27 -4.79
N ALA A 81 15.46 3.45 -3.83
CA ALA A 81 16.01 3.45 -2.47
C ALA A 81 17.51 3.14 -2.47
N TYR A 82 17.95 2.15 -3.24
CA TYR A 82 19.37 1.80 -3.37
C TYR A 82 20.20 2.92 -4.02
N ALA A 83 19.65 3.60 -5.04
CA ALA A 83 20.32 4.75 -5.64
C ALA A 83 20.46 5.93 -4.66
N LEU A 84 19.47 6.18 -3.82
CA LEU A 84 19.55 7.17 -2.75
C LEU A 84 20.55 6.75 -1.68
N ALA A 85 20.54 5.49 -1.27
CA ALA A 85 21.48 4.95 -0.30
C ALA A 85 22.93 5.12 -0.77
N ASP A 86 23.22 4.73 -2.01
CA ASP A 86 24.54 4.91 -2.64
C ASP A 86 24.98 6.39 -2.69
N HIS A 87 24.05 7.30 -3.00
CA HIS A 87 24.33 8.73 -3.02
C HIS A 87 24.78 9.26 -1.65
N PHE A 88 24.03 8.95 -0.56
CA PHE A 88 24.37 9.43 0.78
C PHE A 88 25.61 8.76 1.36
N ARG A 89 25.81 7.47 1.11
CA ARG A 89 27.03 6.74 1.51
C ARG A 89 28.28 7.32 0.86
N ARG A 90 28.23 7.73 -0.41
CA ARG A 90 29.35 8.44 -1.06
C ARG A 90 29.67 9.78 -0.39
N ARG A 91 28.70 10.40 0.27
CA ARG A 91 28.87 11.58 1.09
C ARG A 91 29.31 11.26 2.53
N GLN A 92 29.62 10.00 2.82
CA GLN A 92 29.98 9.52 4.16
C GLN A 92 28.88 9.74 5.21
N ILE A 93 27.63 9.76 4.78
CA ILE A 93 26.46 9.80 5.65
C ILE A 93 25.95 8.37 5.79
N PRO A 94 25.92 7.80 7.01
CA PRO A 94 25.40 6.45 7.25
C PRO A 94 23.95 6.31 6.79
N VAL A 95 23.66 5.17 6.15
CA VAL A 95 22.33 4.85 5.62
C VAL A 95 21.78 3.59 6.26
N VAL A 96 20.55 3.71 6.75
CA VAL A 96 19.73 2.61 7.27
C VAL A 96 18.62 2.30 6.27
N LEU A 97 18.52 1.05 5.83
CA LEU A 97 17.39 0.57 5.05
C LEU A 97 16.45 -0.26 5.92
N GLY A 98 15.15 -0.06 5.78
CA GLY A 98 14.12 -0.83 6.45
C GLY A 98 12.86 -0.95 5.59
N GLY A 99 11.81 -1.59 6.12
CA GLY A 99 10.54 -1.78 5.45
C GLY A 99 10.35 -3.17 4.85
N ILE A 100 9.23 -3.36 4.15
CA ILE A 100 8.77 -4.67 3.70
C ILE A 100 9.79 -5.36 2.79
N HIS A 101 10.36 -4.64 1.82
CA HIS A 101 11.32 -5.25 0.89
C HIS A 101 12.59 -5.72 1.60
N VAL A 102 13.13 -4.90 2.49
CA VAL A 102 14.33 -5.24 3.28
C VAL A 102 14.08 -6.46 4.18
N THR A 103 12.89 -6.55 4.75
CA THR A 103 12.49 -7.69 5.58
C THR A 103 12.38 -8.99 4.78
N LEU A 104 11.93 -8.91 3.53
CA LEU A 104 11.77 -10.07 2.64
C LEU A 104 13.08 -10.48 1.94
N LEU A 105 13.97 -9.53 1.66
CA LEU A 105 15.23 -9.72 0.96
C LEU A 105 16.40 -9.05 1.70
N PRO A 106 16.71 -9.45 2.94
CA PRO A 106 17.73 -8.79 3.76
C PRO A 106 19.15 -8.92 3.18
N ASP A 107 19.48 -10.06 2.55
CA ASP A 107 20.80 -10.30 1.96
C ASP A 107 21.09 -9.40 0.75
N GLU A 108 20.06 -9.05 -0.01
CA GLU A 108 20.16 -8.05 -1.07
C GLU A 108 20.37 -6.65 -0.46
N ALA A 109 19.52 -6.27 0.48
CA ALA A 109 19.52 -4.93 1.06
C ALA A 109 20.84 -4.59 1.78
N ARG A 110 21.50 -5.58 2.43
CA ARG A 110 22.81 -5.40 3.10
C ARG A 110 23.90 -4.87 2.17
N GLN A 111 23.81 -5.13 0.88
CA GLN A 111 24.82 -4.69 -0.08
C GLN A 111 24.76 -3.17 -0.30
N PHE A 112 23.63 -2.54 0.00
CA PHE A 112 23.35 -1.14 -0.30
C PHE A 112 23.30 -0.22 0.92
N ALA A 113 23.44 -0.74 2.15
CA ALA A 113 23.32 0.05 3.37
C ALA A 113 24.45 -0.20 4.37
N ASP A 114 24.64 0.73 5.30
CA ASP A 114 25.53 0.57 6.44
C ASP A 114 24.83 -0.20 7.56
N CYS A 115 23.50 -0.13 7.58
CA CYS A 115 22.65 -0.85 8.53
C CYS A 115 21.31 -1.22 7.88
N ILE A 116 20.78 -2.40 8.23
CA ILE A 116 19.42 -2.80 7.85
C ILE A 116 18.55 -3.04 9.10
N VAL A 117 17.26 -2.75 8.96
CA VAL A 117 16.24 -3.09 9.94
C VAL A 117 15.31 -4.14 9.33
N VAL A 118 15.34 -5.35 9.88
CA VAL A 118 14.54 -6.49 9.44
C VAL A 118 13.37 -6.69 10.41
N GLY A 119 12.16 -6.83 9.89
CA GLY A 119 10.96 -7.02 10.71
C GLY A 119 10.39 -5.74 11.30
N MET A 120 10.05 -5.78 12.59
CA MET A 120 9.35 -4.70 13.28
C MET A 120 10.32 -3.61 13.76
N ALA A 121 9.90 -2.35 13.62
CA ALA A 121 10.74 -1.21 13.97
C ALA A 121 10.41 -0.59 15.34
N GLU A 122 9.33 -1.02 15.98
CA GLU A 122 8.84 -0.39 17.21
C GLU A 122 9.84 -0.41 18.36
N ARG A 123 10.61 -1.48 18.48
CA ARG A 123 11.67 -1.62 19.50
C ARG A 123 13.06 -1.37 18.91
N THR A 124 13.27 -1.79 17.69
CA THR A 124 14.59 -1.73 17.04
C THR A 124 14.97 -0.31 16.65
N TRP A 125 14.03 0.54 16.23
CA TRP A 125 14.33 1.91 15.83
C TRP A 125 14.82 2.80 16.99
N PRO A 126 14.15 2.84 18.17
CA PRO A 126 14.69 3.56 19.34
C PRO A 126 16.09 3.07 19.74
N GLN A 127 16.31 1.75 19.75
CA GLN A 127 17.61 1.17 20.06
C GLN A 127 18.68 1.58 19.05
N LEU A 128 18.35 1.57 17.75
CA LEU A 128 19.23 2.00 16.67
C LEU A 128 19.67 3.46 16.87
N VAL A 129 18.72 4.36 17.17
CA VAL A 129 19.00 5.77 17.39
C VAL A 129 19.93 5.95 18.58
N GLN A 130 19.73 5.23 19.69
CA GLN A 130 20.63 5.27 20.85
C GLN A 130 22.02 4.71 20.54
N ASP A 131 22.10 3.59 19.82
CA ASP A 131 23.38 3.02 19.41
C ASP A 131 24.13 3.96 18.45
N PHE A 132 23.43 4.63 17.54
CA PHE A 132 24.00 5.62 16.65
C PHE A 132 24.59 6.82 17.44
N LYS A 133 23.84 7.37 18.40
CA LYS A 133 24.31 8.44 19.30
C LYS A 133 25.60 8.05 20.03
N ALA A 134 25.70 6.79 20.40
CA ALA A 134 26.86 6.25 21.12
C ALA A 134 28.03 5.84 20.20
N GLY A 135 27.91 6.06 18.87
CA GLY A 135 28.94 5.64 17.90
C GLY A 135 29.02 4.11 17.72
N ARG A 136 27.98 3.37 18.02
CA ARG A 136 27.93 1.89 18.03
C ARG A 136 26.83 1.35 17.10
N LEU A 137 26.56 2.05 16.00
CA LEU A 137 25.59 1.58 15.01
C LEU A 137 25.94 0.16 14.56
N ARG A 138 25.00 -0.78 14.66
CA ARG A 138 25.17 -2.16 14.19
C ARG A 138 24.85 -2.24 12.70
N SER A 139 25.38 -3.27 12.03
CA SER A 139 25.03 -3.54 10.62
C SER A 139 23.59 -4.05 10.43
N GLU A 140 22.99 -4.61 11.51
CA GLU A 140 21.62 -5.14 11.47
C GLU A 140 20.92 -4.99 12.82
N TYR A 141 19.64 -4.65 12.75
CA TYR A 141 18.65 -4.78 13.82
C TYR A 141 17.51 -5.66 13.30
N ASN A 142 17.20 -6.72 14.05
CA ASN A 142 16.22 -7.71 13.63
C ASN A 142 15.23 -7.95 14.75
N GLU A 143 13.95 -7.72 14.46
CA GLU A 143 12.85 -8.07 15.32
C GLU A 143 11.83 -8.87 14.50
N PRO A 144 11.80 -10.20 14.67
CA PRO A 144 10.87 -11.05 13.92
C PRO A 144 9.43 -10.65 14.21
N PRO A 145 8.49 -10.96 13.29
CA PRO A 145 7.07 -10.73 13.50
C PRO A 145 6.59 -11.37 14.79
N SER A 146 5.97 -10.58 15.66
CA SER A 146 5.36 -11.10 16.89
C SER A 146 4.13 -11.95 16.58
N LEU A 147 3.95 -13.01 17.36
CA LEU A 147 2.75 -13.85 17.35
C LEU A 147 1.72 -13.41 18.40
N GLU A 148 2.00 -12.35 19.14
CA GLU A 148 1.09 -11.78 20.11
C GLU A 148 -0.17 -11.21 19.42
N GLU A 149 -1.29 -11.26 20.11
CA GLU A 149 -2.56 -10.73 19.62
C GLU A 149 -2.54 -9.20 19.53
N PHE A 150 -1.91 -8.56 20.52
CA PHE A 150 -1.74 -7.10 20.54
C PHE A 150 -0.28 -6.76 20.26
N TYR A 151 -0.06 -5.77 19.40
CA TYR A 151 1.27 -5.22 19.24
C TYR A 151 1.51 -4.04 20.20
N PRO A 152 2.78 -3.77 20.57
CA PRO A 152 3.09 -2.75 21.56
C PRO A 152 2.49 -1.40 21.22
N GLY A 153 2.11 -0.66 22.26
CA GLY A 153 1.61 0.69 22.12
C GLY A 153 2.62 1.57 21.40
N ILE A 154 2.24 2.09 20.25
CA ILE A 154 3.02 3.09 19.55
C ILE A 154 2.56 4.49 19.96
N PRO A 155 3.45 5.48 20.02
CA PRO A 155 3.06 6.86 20.28
C PRO A 155 2.24 7.40 19.12
N THR A 156 1.49 8.47 19.37
CA THR A 156 0.77 9.19 18.31
C THR A 156 1.75 9.64 17.24
N PRO A 157 1.48 9.36 15.95
CA PRO A 157 2.39 9.71 14.88
C PRO A 157 2.68 11.21 14.79
N ARG A 158 3.91 11.59 14.42
CA ARG A 158 4.37 12.98 14.27
C ARG A 158 3.91 13.59 12.94
N TRP A 159 2.58 13.75 12.76
CA TRP A 159 2.00 14.38 11.56
C TRP A 159 2.39 15.86 11.39
N ASP A 160 2.89 16.50 12.44
CA ASP A 160 3.43 17.86 12.43
C ASP A 160 4.72 17.98 11.60
N LEU A 161 5.45 16.88 11.41
CA LEU A 161 6.67 16.82 10.58
C LEU A 161 6.40 16.52 9.10
N GLN A 162 5.14 16.31 8.72
CA GLN A 162 4.73 15.93 7.38
C GLN A 162 4.12 17.14 6.63
N ASP A 163 4.35 17.23 5.30
CA ASP A 163 3.66 18.24 4.46
C ASP A 163 2.21 17.80 4.17
N ASN A 164 1.32 18.08 5.11
CA ASN A 164 -0.07 17.64 5.09
C ASN A 164 -0.89 18.17 3.90
N LEU A 165 -0.46 19.25 3.25
CA LEU A 165 -1.15 19.83 2.09
C LEU A 165 -0.98 19.02 0.81
N ARG A 166 -0.02 18.11 0.80
CA ARG A 166 0.33 17.28 -0.38
C ARG A 166 -0.51 16.00 -0.50
N TYR A 167 -1.41 15.73 0.44
CA TYR A 167 -2.22 14.51 0.44
C TYR A 167 -3.71 14.80 0.43
N ASN A 168 -4.46 13.88 -0.15
CA ASN A 168 -5.93 13.94 -0.05
C ASN A 168 -6.40 13.52 1.35
N LEU A 169 -5.71 12.54 1.95
CA LEU A 169 -5.91 12.07 3.32
C LEU A 169 -4.56 12.08 4.05
N PRO A 170 -4.22 13.21 4.72
CA PRO A 170 -2.90 13.39 5.33
C PRO A 170 -2.71 12.63 6.65
N TYR A 171 -3.80 12.19 7.29
CA TYR A 171 -3.74 11.57 8.62
C TYR A 171 -4.14 10.12 8.54
N THR A 172 -3.20 9.23 8.84
CA THR A 172 -3.41 7.78 8.88
C THR A 172 -3.27 7.30 10.32
N VAL A 173 -4.27 6.56 10.79
CA VAL A 173 -4.30 5.96 12.14
C VAL A 173 -4.50 4.46 11.97
N PRO A 174 -3.49 3.63 12.24
CA PRO A 174 -3.66 2.17 12.20
C PRO A 174 -4.38 1.68 13.45
N ALA A 175 -5.24 0.68 13.32
CA ALA A 175 -5.89 -0.04 14.42
C ALA A 175 -5.45 -1.49 14.48
N THR A 176 -5.19 -2.10 13.31
CA THR A 176 -4.79 -3.49 13.19
C THR A 176 -3.60 -3.66 12.26
N ARG A 177 -3.03 -4.85 12.29
CA ARG A 177 -1.90 -5.26 11.46
C ARG A 177 -2.04 -6.75 11.14
N GLY A 178 -1.72 -7.14 9.89
CA GLY A 178 -1.90 -8.52 9.45
C GLY A 178 -3.29 -8.82 8.91
N CYS A 179 -3.55 -10.08 8.62
CA CYS A 179 -4.80 -10.59 8.03
C CYS A 179 -4.92 -12.09 8.32
N ILE A 180 -6.14 -12.58 8.49
CA ILE A 180 -6.40 -14.01 8.69
C ILE A 180 -6.31 -14.80 7.38
N HIS A 181 -6.48 -14.13 6.24
CA HIS A 181 -6.47 -14.76 4.93
C HIS A 181 -5.04 -15.01 4.42
N LYS A 182 -4.90 -16.00 3.54
CA LYS A 182 -3.62 -16.44 2.98
C LYS A 182 -3.69 -16.44 1.45
N CYS A 183 -4.07 -15.30 0.85
CA CYS A 183 -4.08 -15.13 -0.61
C CYS A 183 -2.67 -15.38 -1.18
N ASP A 184 -2.58 -16.07 -2.31
CA ASP A 184 -1.29 -16.57 -2.82
C ASP A 184 -0.32 -15.46 -3.27
N PHE A 185 -0.85 -14.33 -3.76
CA PHE A 185 -0.08 -13.17 -4.21
C PHE A 185 0.32 -12.21 -3.06
N CYS A 186 -0.25 -12.41 -1.87
CA CYS A 186 -0.14 -11.46 -0.78
C CYS A 186 1.13 -11.69 0.05
N THR A 187 1.86 -10.61 0.32
CA THR A 187 3.05 -10.63 1.19
C THR A 187 2.74 -10.41 2.67
N VAL A 188 1.50 -10.04 3.00
CA VAL A 188 1.08 -9.78 4.38
C VAL A 188 1.37 -10.95 5.31
N PRO A 189 1.06 -12.21 4.97
CA PRO A 189 1.36 -13.34 5.85
C PRO A 189 2.85 -13.58 6.10
N ALA A 190 3.73 -13.16 5.19
CA ALA A 190 5.18 -13.28 5.36
C ALA A 190 5.74 -12.23 6.33
N ILE A 191 5.08 -11.09 6.47
CA ILE A 191 5.50 -9.99 7.35
C ILE A 191 4.73 -10.04 8.68
N TRP A 192 3.42 -10.25 8.62
CA TRP A 192 2.53 -10.35 9.79
C TRP A 192 1.74 -11.66 9.70
N PRO A 193 2.25 -12.74 10.30
CA PRO A 193 1.66 -14.08 10.16
C PRO A 193 0.31 -14.23 10.86
N ARG A 194 -0.06 -13.27 11.72
CA ARG A 194 -1.34 -13.21 12.44
C ARG A 194 -1.91 -11.80 12.40
N LEU A 195 -3.23 -11.72 12.59
CA LEU A 195 -3.89 -10.46 12.89
C LEU A 195 -3.43 -9.99 14.28
N GLN A 196 -2.94 -8.76 14.35
CA GLN A 196 -2.59 -8.07 15.59
C GLN A 196 -3.46 -6.83 15.74
N LYS A 197 -3.89 -6.54 16.95
CA LYS A 197 -4.79 -5.43 17.28
C LYS A 197 -4.07 -4.42 18.18
N ARG A 198 -4.41 -3.17 18.07
CA ARG A 198 -4.02 -2.14 19.06
C ARG A 198 -5.06 -2.05 20.17
N PRO A 199 -4.68 -1.72 21.39
CA PRO A 199 -5.65 -1.33 22.40
C PRO A 199 -6.57 -0.21 21.88
N ILE A 200 -7.88 -0.37 22.00
CA ILE A 200 -8.87 0.59 21.48
C ILE A 200 -8.64 1.99 22.03
N ALA A 201 -8.24 2.10 23.30
CA ALA A 201 -7.92 3.38 23.93
C ALA A 201 -6.80 4.14 23.19
N ASP A 202 -5.79 3.42 22.68
CA ASP A 202 -4.69 4.01 21.91
C ASP A 202 -5.15 4.50 20.55
N VAL A 203 -6.01 3.72 19.86
CA VAL A 203 -6.59 4.12 18.57
C VAL A 203 -7.48 5.36 18.75
N VAL A 204 -8.33 5.38 19.78
CA VAL A 204 -9.19 6.53 20.11
C VAL A 204 -8.35 7.75 20.46
N ARG A 205 -7.27 7.61 21.24
CA ARG A 205 -6.33 8.69 21.54
C ARG A 205 -5.79 9.32 20.24
N ASP A 206 -5.32 8.48 19.33
CA ASP A 206 -4.73 8.97 18.08
C ASP A 206 -5.76 9.62 17.16
N ILE A 207 -6.98 9.06 17.04
CA ILE A 207 -8.07 9.69 16.26
C ILE A 207 -8.48 11.04 16.84
N LYS A 208 -8.50 11.18 18.18
CA LYS A 208 -8.74 12.47 18.85
C LYS A 208 -7.66 13.49 18.52
N ALA A 209 -6.40 13.06 18.45
CA ALA A 209 -5.25 13.91 18.12
C ALA A 209 -5.21 14.36 16.66
N VAL A 210 -5.94 13.69 15.75
CA VAL A 210 -6.03 14.12 14.34
C VAL A 210 -6.63 15.53 14.24
N PRO A 211 -5.90 16.54 13.71
CA PRO A 211 -6.37 17.94 13.66
C PRO A 211 -7.39 18.19 12.54
N SER A 212 -7.87 17.15 11.87
CA SER A 212 -8.84 17.20 10.77
C SER A 212 -10.10 16.42 11.11
N LYS A 213 -11.21 16.75 10.43
CA LYS A 213 -12.42 15.90 10.45
C LYS A 213 -12.23 14.60 9.68
N ARG A 214 -11.17 14.48 8.87
CA ARG A 214 -10.94 13.32 7.98
C ARG A 214 -9.65 12.61 8.36
N PHE A 215 -9.69 11.28 8.36
CA PHE A 215 -8.51 10.42 8.49
C PHE A 215 -8.69 9.13 7.67
N CYS A 216 -7.63 8.36 7.52
CA CYS A 216 -7.64 7.03 6.94
C CYS A 216 -7.23 6.00 8.00
N MET A 217 -7.92 4.88 8.05
CA MET A 217 -7.48 3.69 8.76
C MET A 217 -6.88 2.76 7.69
N ASN A 218 -5.56 2.81 7.51
CA ASN A 218 -4.90 2.09 6.41
C ASN A 218 -4.51 0.67 6.85
N ASP A 219 -5.47 -0.05 7.38
CA ASP A 219 -5.32 -1.41 7.83
C ASP A 219 -5.65 -2.39 6.70
N VAL A 220 -4.95 -3.50 6.64
CA VAL A 220 -5.12 -4.50 5.56
C VAL A 220 -6.46 -5.22 5.67
N SER A 221 -6.89 -5.54 6.90
CA SER A 221 -8.14 -6.25 7.17
C SER A 221 -8.64 -5.93 8.59
N PRO A 222 -9.16 -4.71 8.82
CA PRO A 222 -9.48 -4.22 10.17
C PRO A 222 -10.68 -4.90 10.81
N PHE A 223 -11.44 -5.68 10.06
CA PHE A 223 -12.71 -6.28 10.48
C PHE A 223 -12.65 -7.81 10.62
N ASP A 224 -11.47 -8.41 10.50
CA ASP A 224 -11.30 -9.86 10.61
C ASP A 224 -11.58 -10.38 12.03
N ASP A 225 -11.38 -9.56 13.04
CA ASP A 225 -11.91 -9.77 14.39
C ASP A 225 -13.15 -8.90 14.56
N THR A 226 -14.32 -9.50 14.38
CA THR A 226 -15.60 -8.79 14.35
C THR A 226 -15.95 -8.15 15.68
N GLU A 227 -15.64 -8.79 16.81
CA GLU A 227 -15.90 -8.26 18.14
C GLU A 227 -15.06 -7.02 18.43
N TYR A 228 -13.76 -7.10 18.18
CA TYR A 228 -12.87 -5.95 18.27
C TYR A 228 -13.32 -4.82 17.33
N ALA A 229 -13.71 -5.15 16.11
CA ALA A 229 -14.19 -4.17 15.14
C ALA A 229 -15.44 -3.43 15.62
N LYS A 230 -16.44 -4.14 16.14
CA LYS A 230 -17.68 -3.55 16.69
C LYS A 230 -17.40 -2.65 17.90
N GLU A 231 -16.54 -3.10 18.80
CA GLU A 231 -16.12 -2.31 19.97
C GLU A 231 -15.39 -1.02 19.54
N LEU A 232 -14.44 -1.13 18.61
CA LEU A 232 -13.72 0.02 18.06
C LEU A 232 -14.66 1.02 17.40
N LEU A 233 -15.56 0.55 16.51
CA LEU A 233 -16.50 1.41 15.80
C LEU A 233 -17.44 2.14 16.75
N THR A 234 -17.90 1.46 17.81
CA THR A 234 -18.71 2.05 18.86
C THR A 234 -17.93 3.16 19.60
N ALA A 235 -16.66 2.89 19.91
CA ALA A 235 -15.82 3.85 20.64
C ALA A 235 -15.47 5.11 19.81
N ILE A 236 -15.35 4.98 18.48
CA ILE A 236 -15.00 6.12 17.61
C ILE A 236 -16.21 6.90 17.09
N ALA A 237 -17.42 6.33 17.08
CA ALA A 237 -18.64 6.99 16.61
C ALA A 237 -18.90 8.36 17.25
N PRO A 238 -18.72 8.57 18.57
CA PRO A 238 -18.91 9.88 19.21
C PRO A 238 -17.92 10.95 18.74
N LEU A 239 -16.81 10.58 18.11
CA LEU A 239 -15.77 11.51 17.63
C LEU A 239 -16.20 12.27 16.37
N LYS A 240 -17.28 11.85 15.71
CA LYS A 240 -17.88 12.51 14.53
C LYS A 240 -16.85 12.80 13.42
N LYS A 241 -15.90 11.90 13.22
CA LYS A 241 -14.90 11.97 12.14
C LYS A 241 -15.48 11.33 10.87
N ILE A 242 -14.89 11.65 9.73
CA ILE A 242 -15.13 11.02 8.42
C ILE A 242 -13.89 10.20 8.08
N TRP A 243 -14.06 8.95 7.70
CA TRP A 243 -12.92 8.08 7.47
C TRP A 243 -13.18 7.00 6.42
N GLY A 244 -12.12 6.32 6.03
CA GLY A 244 -12.18 5.19 5.11
C GLY A 244 -11.08 4.19 5.41
N THR A 245 -11.27 2.95 4.91
CA THR A 245 -10.36 1.83 5.13
C THR A 245 -10.50 0.77 4.03
N LEU A 246 -9.79 -0.35 4.20
CA LEU A 246 -9.97 -1.57 3.42
C LEU A 246 -11.01 -2.49 4.10
N ALA A 247 -11.65 -3.35 3.31
CA ALA A 247 -12.57 -4.36 3.82
C ALA A 247 -12.54 -5.61 2.92
N THR A 248 -12.92 -6.74 3.48
CA THR A 248 -13.25 -7.94 2.69
C THR A 248 -14.74 -7.98 2.38
N THR A 249 -15.13 -8.66 1.31
CA THR A 249 -16.56 -8.83 0.97
C THR A 249 -17.28 -9.67 2.02
N GLU A 250 -16.57 -10.56 2.69
CA GLU A 250 -17.08 -11.45 3.74
C GLU A 250 -17.49 -10.67 4.99
N ASN A 251 -16.64 -9.77 5.49
CA ASN A 251 -16.94 -8.99 6.69
C ASN A 251 -18.21 -8.15 6.55
N MET A 252 -18.52 -7.69 5.33
CA MET A 252 -19.70 -6.86 5.05
C MET A 252 -21.02 -7.64 4.94
N GLN A 253 -21.01 -8.94 5.21
CA GLN A 253 -22.23 -9.73 5.36
C GLN A 253 -22.91 -9.51 6.73
N ASP A 254 -22.18 -9.02 7.73
CA ASP A 254 -22.73 -8.69 9.04
C ASP A 254 -23.46 -7.33 8.99
N PRO A 255 -24.81 -7.30 9.15
CA PRO A 255 -25.57 -6.05 9.08
C PRO A 255 -25.31 -5.11 10.25
N GLU A 256 -24.96 -5.63 11.43
CA GLU A 256 -24.62 -4.83 12.59
C GLU A 256 -23.30 -4.10 12.39
N LEU A 257 -22.29 -4.79 11.83
CA LEU A 257 -21.00 -4.19 11.51
C LEU A 257 -21.18 -3.05 10.49
N LEU A 258 -22.03 -3.24 9.49
CA LEU A 258 -22.29 -2.22 8.48
C LEU A 258 -22.98 -0.98 9.08
N ASP A 259 -23.96 -1.18 9.97
CA ASP A 259 -24.63 -0.09 10.67
C ASP A 259 -23.65 0.72 11.55
N LEU A 260 -22.80 0.02 12.28
CA LEU A 260 -21.75 0.65 13.09
C LEU A 260 -20.72 1.41 12.22
N LEU A 261 -20.34 0.87 11.05
CA LEU A 261 -19.49 1.56 10.08
C LEU A 261 -20.11 2.91 9.65
N ALA A 262 -21.39 2.89 9.25
CA ALA A 262 -22.08 4.10 8.84
C ALA A 262 -22.19 5.13 9.99
N LYS A 263 -22.53 4.68 11.20
CA LYS A 263 -22.64 5.51 12.41
C LYS A 263 -21.31 6.09 12.88
N SER A 264 -20.21 5.34 12.71
CA SER A 264 -18.85 5.80 13.06
C SER A 264 -18.29 6.84 12.09
N GLY A 265 -19.00 7.09 10.97
CA GLY A 265 -18.61 8.06 9.96
C GLY A 265 -17.73 7.50 8.85
N CYS A 266 -17.72 6.19 8.64
CA CYS A 266 -17.12 5.58 7.47
C CYS A 266 -17.84 6.05 6.19
N ARG A 267 -17.09 6.50 5.18
CA ARG A 267 -17.63 6.99 3.90
C ARG A 267 -16.89 6.44 2.69
N PHE A 268 -15.87 5.65 2.91
CA PHE A 268 -15.08 5.06 1.85
C PHE A 268 -14.56 3.68 2.26
N LEU A 269 -14.82 2.67 1.43
CA LEU A 269 -14.26 1.33 1.60
C LEU A 269 -13.58 0.85 0.32
N LEU A 270 -12.38 0.29 0.46
CA LEU A 270 -11.68 -0.38 -0.60
C LEU A 270 -11.86 -1.89 -0.47
N PHE A 271 -12.37 -2.54 -1.52
CA PHE A 271 -12.54 -3.98 -1.59
C PHE A 271 -11.62 -4.61 -2.64
N GLY A 272 -10.95 -5.68 -2.27
CA GLY A 272 -10.29 -6.56 -3.22
C GLY A 272 -11.31 -7.56 -3.80
N PHE A 273 -11.99 -7.22 -4.89
CA PHE A 273 -12.83 -8.17 -5.64
C PHE A 273 -12.01 -9.19 -6.40
N GLU A 274 -10.85 -8.78 -6.88
CA GLU A 274 -9.79 -9.44 -7.62
C GLU A 274 -10.23 -9.97 -8.98
N SER A 275 -11.26 -10.82 -9.07
CA SER A 275 -11.67 -11.43 -10.33
C SER A 275 -13.20 -11.50 -10.47
N VAL A 276 -13.66 -11.49 -11.74
CA VAL A 276 -15.02 -11.85 -12.15
C VAL A 276 -15.12 -13.32 -12.53
N ASN A 277 -14.11 -14.12 -12.23
CA ASN A 277 -14.07 -15.56 -12.42
C ASN A 277 -13.93 -16.25 -11.05
N GLN A 278 -14.94 -17.05 -10.66
CA GLN A 278 -14.93 -17.75 -9.37
C GLN A 278 -13.81 -18.79 -9.26
N GLU A 279 -13.43 -19.41 -10.38
CA GLU A 279 -12.34 -20.37 -10.41
C GLU A 279 -11.00 -19.71 -10.05
N SER A 280 -10.72 -18.55 -10.64
CA SER A 280 -9.54 -17.74 -10.28
C SER A 280 -9.54 -17.38 -8.80
N LEU A 281 -10.69 -16.95 -8.23
CA LEU A 281 -10.81 -16.63 -6.80
C LEU A 281 -10.52 -17.85 -5.91
N ASN A 282 -11.01 -19.01 -6.29
CA ASN A 282 -10.77 -20.25 -5.53
C ASN A 282 -9.28 -20.62 -5.53
N ARG A 283 -8.62 -20.51 -6.69
CA ARG A 283 -7.22 -20.86 -6.86
C ARG A 283 -6.27 -19.98 -6.06
N ILE A 284 -6.54 -18.69 -6.00
CA ILE A 284 -5.71 -17.73 -5.24
C ILE A 284 -6.01 -17.72 -3.74
N ALA A 285 -6.74 -18.72 -3.22
CA ALA A 285 -7.19 -18.82 -1.84
C ALA A 285 -8.04 -17.60 -1.38
N LYS A 286 -8.92 -17.12 -2.27
CA LYS A 286 -9.87 -16.03 -2.00
C LYS A 286 -11.32 -16.47 -2.26
N ALA A 287 -11.63 -17.73 -2.00
CA ALA A 287 -12.95 -18.32 -2.19
C ALA A 287 -14.07 -17.69 -1.33
N PHE A 288 -13.70 -16.92 -0.31
CA PHE A 288 -14.65 -16.13 0.49
C PHE A 288 -15.27 -14.98 -0.32
N ASN A 289 -14.62 -14.52 -1.39
CA ASN A 289 -15.21 -13.62 -2.37
C ASN A 289 -16.21 -14.42 -3.23
N LYS A 290 -17.50 -14.22 -2.96
CA LYS A 290 -18.58 -14.85 -3.72
C LYS A 290 -19.23 -13.84 -4.66
N GLN A 291 -19.02 -14.01 -5.95
CA GLN A 291 -19.54 -13.07 -6.97
C GLN A 291 -21.05 -12.86 -6.90
N GLN A 292 -21.79 -13.90 -6.48
CA GLN A 292 -23.25 -13.86 -6.34
C GLN A 292 -23.72 -12.81 -5.32
N SER A 293 -22.88 -12.46 -4.34
CA SER A 293 -23.22 -11.48 -3.29
C SER A 293 -22.79 -10.04 -3.62
N TYR A 294 -22.13 -9.80 -4.76
CA TYR A 294 -21.57 -8.48 -5.05
C TYR A 294 -22.64 -7.41 -5.30
N GLU A 295 -23.76 -7.76 -5.93
CA GLU A 295 -24.87 -6.81 -6.18
C GLU A 295 -25.50 -6.35 -4.87
N GLU A 296 -25.78 -7.31 -3.99
CA GLU A 296 -26.32 -7.01 -2.67
C GLU A 296 -25.34 -6.16 -1.84
N LEU A 297 -24.05 -6.52 -1.86
CA LEU A 297 -23.01 -5.75 -1.21
C LEU A 297 -23.01 -4.29 -1.69
N MET A 298 -23.00 -4.05 -3.00
CA MET A 298 -23.00 -2.69 -3.54
C MET A 298 -24.24 -1.91 -3.15
N THR A 299 -25.41 -2.55 -3.20
CA THR A 299 -26.67 -1.94 -2.77
C THR A 299 -26.61 -1.50 -1.31
N ARG A 300 -26.11 -2.36 -0.42
CA ARG A 300 -25.94 -2.04 1.01
C ARG A 300 -24.96 -0.90 1.24
N MET A 301 -23.82 -0.89 0.51
CA MET A 301 -22.82 0.19 0.61
C MET A 301 -23.41 1.54 0.22
N HIS A 302 -24.12 1.61 -0.92
CA HIS A 302 -24.73 2.84 -1.39
C HIS A 302 -25.84 3.35 -0.43
N HIS A 303 -26.67 2.44 0.10
CA HIS A 303 -27.65 2.82 1.14
C HIS A 303 -27.01 3.35 2.40
N ALA A 304 -25.85 2.82 2.80
CA ALA A 304 -25.06 3.30 3.94
C ALA A 304 -24.32 4.62 3.67
N GLY A 305 -24.38 5.15 2.44
CA GLY A 305 -23.65 6.36 2.03
C GLY A 305 -22.13 6.14 2.00
N ILE A 306 -21.69 4.97 1.58
CA ILE A 306 -20.28 4.56 1.49
C ILE A 306 -19.88 4.44 0.02
N VAL A 307 -18.83 5.15 -0.37
CA VAL A 307 -18.18 5.03 -1.69
C VAL A 307 -17.31 3.79 -1.70
N VAL A 308 -17.45 2.98 -2.74
CA VAL A 308 -16.68 1.75 -2.92
C VAL A 308 -15.59 1.90 -3.96
N GLN A 309 -14.33 1.68 -3.55
CA GLN A 309 -13.25 1.41 -4.49
C GLN A 309 -13.12 -0.10 -4.67
N GLY A 310 -13.34 -0.59 -5.90
CA GLY A 310 -13.23 -2.00 -6.23
C GLY A 310 -11.93 -2.31 -6.95
N CYS A 311 -11.08 -3.15 -6.36
CA CYS A 311 -9.82 -3.59 -6.96
C CYS A 311 -10.02 -4.92 -7.69
N PHE A 312 -9.52 -4.98 -8.94
CA PHE A 312 -9.49 -6.17 -9.78
C PHE A 312 -8.06 -6.42 -10.27
N VAL A 313 -7.73 -7.68 -10.46
CA VAL A 313 -6.41 -8.13 -10.89
C VAL A 313 -6.56 -8.93 -12.18
N PHE A 314 -5.68 -8.70 -13.14
CA PHE A 314 -5.63 -9.42 -14.41
C PHE A 314 -4.38 -10.27 -14.52
N GLY A 315 -4.48 -11.37 -15.21
CA GLY A 315 -3.39 -12.28 -15.51
C GLY A 315 -3.34 -13.51 -14.62
N PHE A 316 -4.48 -13.91 -14.02
CA PHE A 316 -4.62 -15.23 -13.42
C PHE A 316 -4.43 -16.33 -14.47
N ASP A 317 -4.07 -17.52 -14.02
CA ASP A 317 -3.81 -18.64 -14.93
C ASP A 317 -5.06 -19.08 -15.73
N GLU A 318 -6.25 -18.80 -15.19
CA GLU A 318 -7.58 -19.05 -15.80
C GLU A 318 -8.07 -17.90 -16.71
N ASP A 319 -7.33 -16.79 -16.78
CA ASP A 319 -7.75 -15.63 -17.56
C ASP A 319 -7.39 -15.82 -19.04
N GLY A 320 -8.41 -15.72 -19.92
CA GLY A 320 -8.24 -15.51 -21.35
C GLY A 320 -8.36 -14.03 -21.73
N PRO A 321 -8.13 -13.66 -23.01
CA PRO A 321 -8.21 -12.27 -23.48
C PRO A 321 -9.60 -11.61 -23.31
N ASP A 322 -10.64 -12.38 -23.10
CA ASP A 322 -12.02 -11.89 -22.86
C ASP A 322 -12.22 -11.32 -21.45
N VAL A 323 -11.29 -11.62 -20.49
CA VAL A 323 -11.41 -11.21 -19.08
C VAL A 323 -11.52 -9.70 -18.93
N PHE A 324 -10.85 -8.92 -19.77
CA PHE A 324 -10.86 -7.46 -19.69
C PHE A 324 -12.26 -6.89 -19.98
N ALA A 325 -12.91 -7.37 -21.05
CA ALA A 325 -14.23 -6.93 -21.44
C ALA A 325 -15.27 -7.35 -20.41
N ARG A 326 -15.22 -8.60 -19.94
CA ARG A 326 -16.10 -9.13 -18.89
C ARG A 326 -15.97 -8.34 -17.60
N THR A 327 -14.73 -8.01 -17.18
CA THR A 327 -14.50 -7.23 -15.95
C THR A 327 -15.05 -5.81 -16.10
N VAL A 328 -14.78 -5.12 -17.21
CA VAL A 328 -15.33 -3.77 -17.45
C VAL A 328 -16.85 -3.77 -17.46
N GLN A 329 -17.47 -4.77 -18.12
CA GLN A 329 -18.92 -4.93 -18.12
C GLN A 329 -19.46 -5.13 -16.70
N ARG A 330 -18.88 -6.06 -15.94
CA ARG A 330 -19.31 -6.38 -14.58
C ARG A 330 -19.16 -5.20 -13.61
N VAL A 331 -18.09 -4.43 -13.74
CA VAL A 331 -17.87 -3.18 -13.00
C VAL A 331 -18.99 -2.16 -13.25
N GLN A 332 -19.50 -2.07 -14.50
CA GLN A 332 -20.63 -1.20 -14.84
C GLN A 332 -21.97 -1.72 -14.27
N GLU A 333 -22.21 -3.01 -14.34
CA GLU A 333 -23.42 -3.67 -13.82
C GLU A 333 -23.51 -3.54 -12.30
N LEU A 334 -22.38 -3.76 -11.61
CA LEU A 334 -22.28 -3.65 -10.16
C LEU A 334 -22.26 -2.20 -9.65
N HIS A 335 -22.19 -1.21 -10.54
CA HIS A 335 -22.05 0.20 -10.16
C HIS A 335 -20.88 0.46 -9.19
N ILE A 336 -19.73 -0.18 -9.42
CA ILE A 336 -18.53 0.06 -8.59
C ILE A 336 -18.14 1.52 -8.73
N ASP A 337 -18.12 2.29 -7.64
CA ASP A 337 -17.90 3.74 -7.70
C ASP A 337 -16.54 4.10 -8.30
N ILE A 338 -15.46 3.51 -7.80
CA ILE A 338 -14.09 3.80 -8.26
C ILE A 338 -13.37 2.47 -8.54
N PRO A 339 -13.42 1.96 -9.77
CA PRO A 339 -12.67 0.75 -10.13
C PRO A 339 -11.16 1.01 -10.19
N ARG A 340 -10.39 0.02 -9.78
CA ARG A 340 -8.94 -0.02 -9.92
C ARG A 340 -8.52 -1.37 -10.48
N TYR A 341 -7.61 -1.34 -11.44
CA TYR A 341 -7.04 -2.55 -12.03
C TYR A 341 -5.58 -2.68 -11.68
N SER A 342 -5.12 -3.91 -11.54
CA SER A 342 -3.74 -4.27 -11.30
C SER A 342 -3.36 -5.49 -12.12
N ILE A 343 -2.11 -5.64 -12.43
CA ILE A 343 -1.54 -6.85 -13.01
C ILE A 343 -1.10 -7.78 -11.87
N TYR A 344 -1.37 -9.07 -11.99
CA TYR A 344 -0.99 -10.10 -11.04
C TYR A 344 0.53 -10.14 -10.89
N THR A 345 1.04 -9.57 -9.79
CA THR A 345 2.48 -9.32 -9.62
C THR A 345 3.04 -10.24 -8.54
N PRO A 346 4.03 -11.09 -8.87
CA PRO A 346 4.65 -12.02 -7.95
C PRO A 346 5.65 -11.31 -7.04
N TYR A 347 5.20 -10.75 -5.93
CA TYR A 347 6.08 -10.10 -4.96
C TYR A 347 6.94 -11.11 -4.19
N PRO A 348 8.23 -10.84 -3.93
CA PRO A 348 9.07 -11.67 -3.06
C PRO A 348 8.37 -11.96 -1.73
N GLY A 349 8.51 -13.18 -1.22
CA GLY A 349 7.84 -13.62 0.01
C GLY A 349 6.39 -14.08 -0.17
N SER A 350 5.77 -13.88 -1.35
CA SER A 350 4.46 -14.45 -1.67
C SER A 350 4.57 -15.89 -2.19
N ARG A 351 3.53 -16.70 -1.98
CA ARG A 351 3.45 -18.06 -2.56
C ARG A 351 3.46 -18.02 -4.09
N LEU A 352 2.87 -16.99 -4.67
CA LEU A 352 2.90 -16.73 -6.11
C LEU A 352 4.32 -16.59 -6.63
N PHE A 353 5.17 -15.82 -5.95
CA PHE A 353 6.57 -15.64 -6.36
C PHE A 353 7.31 -16.96 -6.40
N THR A 354 7.23 -17.74 -5.31
CA THR A 354 7.86 -19.06 -5.21
C THR A 354 7.37 -20.01 -6.31
N ARG A 355 6.07 -20.02 -6.59
CA ARG A 355 5.47 -20.86 -7.63
C ARG A 355 5.98 -20.47 -9.02
N LEU A 356 5.85 -19.18 -9.38
CA LEU A 356 6.25 -18.73 -10.73
C LEU A 356 7.76 -18.81 -10.95
N GLN A 357 8.55 -18.65 -9.90
CA GLN A 357 10.01 -18.87 -9.97
C GLN A 357 10.32 -20.35 -10.25
N GLY A 358 9.69 -21.28 -9.53
CA GLY A 358 9.85 -22.71 -9.77
C GLY A 358 9.36 -23.17 -11.15
N GLU A 359 8.36 -22.50 -11.71
CA GLU A 359 7.84 -22.74 -13.06
C GLU A 359 8.65 -22.01 -14.17
N ASN A 360 9.71 -21.26 -13.84
CA ASN A 360 10.49 -20.43 -14.77
C ASN A 360 9.63 -19.42 -15.55
N ARG A 361 8.64 -18.83 -14.91
CA ARG A 361 7.69 -17.89 -15.51
C ARG A 361 7.97 -16.43 -15.16
N ILE A 362 8.93 -16.12 -14.30
CA ILE A 362 9.34 -14.74 -14.00
C ILE A 362 10.17 -14.21 -15.19
N LEU A 363 9.76 -13.06 -15.73
CA LEU A 363 10.38 -12.42 -16.90
C LEU A 363 11.37 -11.31 -16.50
N SER A 364 11.16 -10.66 -15.37
CA SER A 364 12.01 -9.57 -14.88
C SER A 364 12.22 -9.71 -13.38
N TYR A 365 13.46 -9.48 -12.94
CA TYR A 365 13.82 -9.27 -11.53
C TYR A 365 14.22 -7.81 -11.26
N ASP A 366 13.92 -6.88 -12.18
CA ASP A 366 14.01 -5.46 -11.88
C ASP A 366 12.84 -5.07 -10.99
N TRP A 367 13.13 -4.83 -9.73
CA TRP A 367 12.11 -4.47 -8.74
C TRP A 367 11.35 -3.19 -9.09
N GLY A 368 11.91 -2.32 -9.93
CA GLY A 368 11.21 -1.15 -10.44
C GLY A 368 9.95 -1.46 -11.25
N ASP A 369 9.89 -2.67 -11.85
CA ASP A 369 8.75 -3.16 -12.61
C ASP A 369 7.66 -3.80 -11.73
N TYR A 370 7.94 -4.01 -10.43
CA TYR A 370 6.99 -4.65 -9.50
C TYR A 370 6.03 -3.62 -8.89
N ASP A 371 5.28 -2.96 -9.75
CA ASP A 371 4.40 -1.85 -9.43
C ASP A 371 2.89 -2.14 -9.67
N THR A 372 2.56 -3.40 -9.97
CA THR A 372 1.21 -3.86 -10.37
C THR A 372 0.72 -3.34 -11.73
N MET A 373 1.59 -2.70 -12.51
CA MET A 373 1.23 -2.13 -13.82
C MET A 373 2.07 -2.69 -14.96
N HIS A 374 3.25 -3.24 -14.64
CA HIS A 374 4.11 -3.94 -15.58
C HIS A 374 3.88 -5.46 -15.50
N VAL A 375 4.02 -6.12 -16.64
CA VAL A 375 3.96 -7.57 -16.71
C VAL A 375 5.36 -8.14 -16.49
N VAL A 376 5.59 -8.68 -15.31
CA VAL A 376 6.89 -9.24 -14.89
C VAL A 376 6.93 -10.77 -14.93
N PHE A 377 5.89 -11.39 -15.45
CA PHE A 377 5.76 -12.85 -15.52
C PHE A 377 5.07 -13.28 -16.81
N ARG A 378 5.18 -14.57 -17.15
CA ARG A 378 4.49 -15.18 -18.29
C ARG A 378 3.14 -15.75 -17.83
N PRO A 379 1.99 -15.16 -18.22
CA PRO A 379 0.66 -15.73 -17.94
C PRO A 379 0.44 -17.01 -18.77
N LEU A 380 -0.53 -17.87 -18.41
CA LEU A 380 -0.83 -19.10 -19.13
C LEU A 380 -1.84 -18.89 -20.26
N GLY A 381 -2.90 -18.14 -20.01
CA GLY A 381 -4.03 -18.02 -20.93
C GLY A 381 -3.88 -16.91 -22.00
N MET A 382 -2.80 -16.15 -21.98
CA MET A 382 -2.52 -15.07 -22.93
C MET A 382 -1.03 -14.73 -22.96
N SER A 383 -0.57 -14.00 -23.96
CA SER A 383 0.80 -13.48 -23.99
C SER A 383 0.98 -12.30 -23.02
N PRO A 384 2.22 -11.98 -22.58
CA PRO A 384 2.51 -10.79 -21.80
C PRO A 384 2.04 -9.49 -22.47
N ALA A 385 2.13 -9.40 -23.79
CA ALA A 385 1.69 -8.25 -24.57
C ALA A 385 0.15 -8.10 -24.54
N GLU A 386 -0.59 -9.20 -24.70
CA GLU A 386 -2.05 -9.21 -24.62
C GLU A 386 -2.52 -8.81 -23.21
N LEU A 387 -1.86 -9.31 -22.16
CA LEU A 387 -2.16 -8.91 -20.78
C LEU A 387 -1.98 -7.41 -20.57
N TYR A 388 -0.87 -6.86 -21.05
CA TYR A 388 -0.58 -5.43 -20.89
C TYR A 388 -1.54 -4.54 -21.68
N GLU A 389 -1.79 -4.85 -22.96
CA GLU A 389 -2.71 -4.06 -23.79
C GLU A 389 -4.17 -4.19 -23.30
N GLY A 390 -4.58 -5.37 -22.87
CA GLY A 390 -5.90 -5.59 -22.28
C GLY A 390 -6.09 -4.79 -20.98
N PHE A 391 -5.09 -4.79 -20.11
CA PHE A 391 -5.07 -3.97 -18.89
C PHE A 391 -5.22 -2.47 -19.20
N ARG A 392 -4.46 -1.95 -20.17
CA ARG A 392 -4.57 -0.56 -20.63
C ARG A 392 -5.95 -0.28 -21.21
N TRP A 393 -6.46 -1.17 -22.07
CA TRP A 393 -7.78 -1.05 -22.67
C TRP A 393 -8.87 -0.97 -21.59
N ALA A 394 -8.83 -1.85 -20.57
CA ALA A 394 -9.77 -1.85 -19.47
C ALA A 394 -9.82 -0.50 -18.74
N TYR A 395 -8.65 0.09 -18.42
CA TYR A 395 -8.59 1.42 -17.83
C TYR A 395 -9.19 2.49 -18.74
N ARG A 396 -8.82 2.51 -20.03
CA ARG A 396 -9.33 3.48 -20.99
C ARG A 396 -10.83 3.40 -21.13
N GLU A 397 -11.37 2.18 -21.24
CA GLU A 397 -12.82 1.94 -21.42
C GLU A 397 -13.61 2.36 -20.18
N THR A 398 -13.17 1.92 -19.02
CA THR A 398 -13.81 2.19 -17.72
C THR A 398 -13.94 3.68 -17.42
N PHE A 399 -12.91 4.47 -17.75
CA PHE A 399 -12.85 5.90 -17.43
C PHE A 399 -13.28 6.82 -18.58
N LYS A 400 -14.03 6.33 -19.58
CA LYS A 400 -14.80 7.17 -20.50
C LYS A 400 -15.90 7.90 -19.73
N LEU A 401 -16.17 9.18 -20.08
CA LEU A 401 -17.16 9.99 -19.36
C LEU A 401 -18.55 9.34 -19.25
N PRO A 402 -19.14 8.77 -20.33
CA PRO A 402 -20.43 8.11 -20.22
C PRO A 402 -20.40 6.96 -19.19
N ASN A 403 -19.34 6.17 -19.18
CA ASN A 403 -19.20 5.03 -18.27
C ASN A 403 -19.00 5.50 -16.81
N ILE A 404 -18.31 6.61 -16.58
CA ILE A 404 -18.21 7.24 -15.26
C ILE A 404 -19.59 7.65 -14.76
N VAL A 405 -20.36 8.41 -15.55
CA VAL A 405 -21.68 8.90 -15.16
C VAL A 405 -22.63 7.73 -14.87
N ARG A 406 -22.72 6.77 -15.81
CA ARG A 406 -23.60 5.59 -15.66
C ARG A 406 -23.32 4.84 -14.35
N ARG A 407 -22.06 4.68 -13.99
CA ARG A 407 -21.64 3.91 -12.81
C ARG A 407 -21.87 4.66 -11.50
N THR A 408 -21.57 5.98 -11.49
CA THR A 408 -21.57 6.77 -10.25
C THR A 408 -22.95 7.30 -9.88
N ILE A 409 -23.94 7.28 -10.79
CA ILE A 409 -25.29 7.77 -10.49
C ILE A 409 -25.93 7.04 -9.31
N SER A 410 -25.60 5.76 -9.14
CA SER A 410 -26.09 4.92 -8.04
C SER A 410 -25.47 5.25 -6.67
N SER A 411 -24.41 6.05 -6.62
CA SER A 411 -23.76 6.48 -5.36
C SER A 411 -24.63 7.45 -4.53
N GLY A 412 -25.82 7.83 -5.02
CA GLY A 412 -26.76 8.67 -4.29
C GLY A 412 -26.14 9.99 -3.81
N LEU A 413 -26.23 10.27 -2.50
CA LEU A 413 -25.65 11.48 -1.90
C LEU A 413 -24.12 11.58 -2.05
N MET A 414 -23.45 10.45 -2.27
CA MET A 414 -22.01 10.40 -2.46
C MET A 414 -21.57 10.58 -3.93
N PHE A 415 -22.52 10.77 -4.85
CA PHE A 415 -22.26 11.02 -6.28
C PHE A 415 -21.15 12.06 -6.52
N PRO A 416 -21.14 13.25 -5.88
CA PRO A 416 -20.09 14.24 -6.16
C PRO A 416 -18.70 13.72 -5.79
N VAL A 417 -18.58 12.96 -4.71
CA VAL A 417 -17.30 12.40 -4.25
C VAL A 417 -16.82 11.31 -5.21
N ALA A 418 -17.72 10.37 -5.57
CA ALA A 418 -17.44 9.32 -6.52
C ALA A 418 -17.06 9.88 -7.89
N PHE A 419 -17.82 10.87 -8.39
CA PHE A 419 -17.58 11.51 -9.68
C PHE A 419 -16.23 12.22 -9.75
N VAL A 420 -15.89 13.05 -8.75
CA VAL A 420 -14.59 13.74 -8.67
C VAL A 420 -13.44 12.74 -8.57
N GLY A 421 -13.60 11.68 -7.77
CA GLY A 421 -12.63 10.58 -7.69
C GLY A 421 -12.36 9.96 -9.07
N ASN A 422 -13.41 9.70 -9.84
CA ASN A 422 -13.29 9.16 -11.20
C ASN A 422 -12.62 10.14 -12.17
N LEU A 423 -12.91 11.45 -12.09
CA LEU A 423 -12.21 12.44 -12.92
C LEU A 423 -10.72 12.46 -12.63
N THR A 424 -10.33 12.31 -11.38
CA THR A 424 -8.94 12.20 -10.96
C THR A 424 -8.28 10.96 -11.58
N TYR A 425 -8.93 9.79 -11.51
CA TYR A 425 -8.46 8.57 -12.18
C TYR A 425 -8.41 8.72 -13.71
N ARG A 426 -9.36 9.43 -14.33
CA ARG A 426 -9.33 9.71 -15.76
C ARG A 426 -8.09 10.53 -16.16
N LEU A 427 -7.66 11.49 -15.34
CA LEU A 427 -6.41 12.22 -15.57
C LEU A 427 -5.18 11.31 -15.47
N PHE A 428 -5.18 10.43 -14.48
CA PHE A 428 -4.16 9.40 -14.33
C PHE A 428 -4.09 8.47 -15.55
N VAL A 429 -5.23 7.95 -16.01
CA VAL A 429 -5.33 7.09 -17.21
C VAL A 429 -4.80 7.80 -18.45
N LYS A 430 -5.17 9.08 -18.68
CA LYS A 430 -4.63 9.86 -19.80
C LYS A 430 -3.11 9.95 -19.75
N ARG A 431 -2.52 9.98 -18.57
CA ARG A 431 -1.07 10.03 -18.40
C ARG A 431 -0.42 8.69 -18.69
N LEU A 432 -1.03 7.56 -18.27
CA LEU A 432 -0.58 6.21 -18.61
C LEU A 432 -0.36 6.03 -20.11
N TYR A 433 -1.20 6.69 -20.94
CA TYR A 433 -1.12 6.62 -22.40
C TYR A 433 -0.13 7.58 -23.03
N ARG A 434 0.26 8.65 -22.33
CA ARG A 434 1.20 9.67 -22.88
C ARG A 434 2.66 9.39 -22.55
N ASN A 435 2.93 8.67 -21.48
CA ASN A 435 4.30 8.38 -21.06
C ASN A 435 4.82 7.17 -21.79
N LYS A 436 5.70 7.38 -22.78
CA LYS A 436 6.45 6.31 -23.45
C LYS A 436 7.34 5.49 -22.49
N GLY A 437 7.56 5.94 -21.27
CA GLY A 437 8.28 5.22 -20.22
C GLY A 437 7.52 4.04 -19.59
N PHE A 438 6.25 3.82 -20.01
CA PHE A 438 5.48 2.60 -19.74
C PHE A 438 5.52 1.62 -20.93
N GLU A 439 6.40 1.82 -21.89
CA GLU A 439 6.65 0.80 -22.90
C GLU A 439 7.27 -0.40 -22.20
N MET A 440 6.59 -1.55 -22.31
CA MET A 440 7.17 -2.81 -21.87
C MET A 440 8.56 -2.95 -22.50
N PRO A 441 9.58 -3.37 -21.77
CA PRO A 441 10.83 -3.84 -22.39
C PRO A 441 10.59 -5.17 -23.10
N VAL A 442 9.75 -5.16 -24.15
CA VAL A 442 9.38 -6.35 -24.95
C VAL A 442 10.59 -6.96 -25.66
N ASN A 443 11.72 -6.25 -25.73
CA ASN A 443 12.91 -6.65 -26.47
C ASN A 443 14.24 -6.61 -25.70
N GLN A 444 14.21 -6.51 -24.38
CA GLN A 444 15.44 -6.71 -23.60
C GLN A 444 15.41 -8.07 -22.87
N ILE A 445 15.26 -9.14 -23.65
CA ILE A 445 15.77 -10.46 -23.29
C ILE A 445 17.23 -10.52 -23.76
N ALA A 446 18.05 -9.64 -23.23
CA ALA A 446 19.44 -9.93 -23.03
C ALA A 446 19.56 -10.28 -21.55
N PRO A 447 20.16 -11.40 -21.14
CA PRO A 447 20.43 -11.65 -19.75
C PRO A 447 21.36 -10.54 -19.28
N ALA A 448 20.82 -9.56 -18.55
CA ALA A 448 21.63 -8.74 -17.69
C ALA A 448 22.42 -9.72 -16.81
N ALA A 449 23.71 -9.51 -16.68
CA ALA A 449 24.59 -10.36 -15.91
C ALA A 449 23.90 -10.67 -14.58
N THR A 450 23.48 -11.90 -14.46
CA THR A 450 22.69 -12.43 -13.36
C THR A 450 23.60 -12.43 -12.14
N THR A 451 23.40 -11.43 -11.26
CA THR A 451 23.69 -11.66 -9.85
C THR A 451 22.65 -12.69 -9.43
N GLN A 452 23.03 -13.97 -9.50
CA GLN A 452 22.20 -15.07 -9.01
C GLN A 452 22.01 -14.84 -7.51
N VAL A 453 20.86 -14.29 -7.13
CA VAL A 453 20.39 -14.32 -5.75
C VAL A 453 20.15 -15.77 -5.43
N ARG A 454 21.14 -16.44 -4.81
CA ARG A 454 20.96 -17.74 -4.18
C ARG A 454 20.07 -17.49 -2.96
N LEU A 455 18.79 -17.71 -3.12
CA LEU A 455 17.90 -17.91 -1.98
C LEU A 455 18.32 -19.25 -1.35
N SER A 456 18.97 -19.18 -0.19
CA SER A 456 19.17 -20.37 0.66
C SER A 456 17.79 -20.88 1.07
N ALA A 457 17.57 -22.19 0.83
CA ALA A 457 16.36 -22.92 1.12
C ALA A 457 15.99 -22.93 2.62
#